data_c5cb301026babf8f89c282c68dda5d66
#
_entry.id   c5cb301026babf8f89c282c68dda5d66
#
_cell.length_a   1.000
_cell.length_b   1.000
_cell.length_c   1.000
_cell.angle_alpha   90.00
_cell.angle_beta   90.00
_cell.angle_gamma   90.00
#
_symmetry.space_group_name_H-M   'P 1'
#
loop_
_entity.id
_entity.type
_entity.pdbx_description
1 polymer ?
#
loop_
_entity_poly.entity_id
_entity_poly.type
_entity_poly.pdbx_seq_one_letter_code
_entity_poly.pdbx_strand_id
1 'polypeptide(L)'
;MFDVKKIRNDFPMFKNNEYMQGKKMIYFDNANTSFKPQQVIDAISEYYSKYSCNTHRGDYNLSDLSDKKFEESRKVIADFINAKKTEVCFTSGASMGLNVIAYGYQKFLTKDDEILLTEAEHASNVLPWFKVAETIGCKISYIPLDEKGKLTPENLEKSITKNICL
;
A
#
# COMPACT_ATOMS: atom_id res chain seq x y z
N MET A 1 13.04 -13.38 22.46
CA MET A 1 11.69 -12.90 22.89
C MET A 1 11.47 -11.50 22.34
N PHE A 2 10.29 -11.20 21.81
CA PHE A 2 9.95 -9.87 21.26
C PHE A 2 9.87 -8.84 22.39
N ASP A 3 10.77 -7.85 22.40
CA ASP A 3 10.84 -6.82 23.43
C ASP A 3 10.05 -5.58 22.99
N VAL A 4 8.78 -5.51 23.40
CA VAL A 4 7.88 -4.41 23.10
C VAL A 4 8.41 -3.06 23.63
N LYS A 5 9.04 -3.04 24.80
CA LYS A 5 9.55 -1.80 25.40
C LYS A 5 10.70 -1.24 24.58
N LYS A 6 11.64 -2.09 24.17
CA LYS A 6 12.76 -1.71 23.30
C LYS A 6 12.25 -1.15 21.98
N ILE A 7 11.31 -1.82 21.30
CA ILE A 7 10.76 -1.38 20.01
C ILE A 7 9.99 -0.06 20.17
N ARG A 8 9.19 0.11 21.23
CA ARG A 8 8.47 1.38 21.47
C ARG A 8 9.41 2.57 21.64
N ASN A 9 10.63 2.38 22.13
CA ASN A 9 11.61 3.44 22.29
C ASN A 9 12.14 3.98 20.95
N ASP A 10 12.00 3.24 19.87
CA ASP A 10 12.36 3.69 18.52
C ASP A 10 11.36 4.72 17.96
N PHE A 11 10.19 4.88 18.58
CA PHE A 11 9.14 5.76 18.10
C PHE A 11 9.02 7.03 18.97
N PRO A 12 9.54 8.18 18.52
CA PRO A 12 9.50 9.43 19.30
C PRO A 12 8.10 9.88 19.70
N MET A 13 7.07 9.54 18.90
CA MET A 13 5.68 9.87 19.22
C MET A 13 5.25 9.31 20.58
N PHE A 14 5.68 8.10 20.95
CA PHE A 14 5.36 7.53 22.26
C PHE A 14 6.13 8.23 23.39
N LYS A 15 7.37 8.65 23.14
CA LYS A 15 8.20 9.35 24.12
C LYS A 15 7.71 10.79 24.35
N ASN A 16 7.38 11.49 23.27
CA ASN A 16 6.98 12.91 23.35
C ASN A 16 5.52 13.09 23.81
N ASN A 17 4.69 12.04 23.71
CA ASN A 17 3.28 12.07 24.05
C ASN A 17 2.93 10.92 25.02
N GLU A 18 3.79 10.64 26.01
CA GLU A 18 3.57 9.51 26.94
C GLU A 18 2.23 9.64 27.67
N TYR A 19 1.84 10.88 28.00
CA TYR A 19 0.54 11.17 28.61
C TYR A 19 -0.21 12.21 27.80
N MET A 20 -1.47 11.92 27.50
CA MET A 20 -2.41 12.81 26.86
C MET A 20 -3.66 12.95 27.76
N GLN A 21 -4.04 14.18 28.07
CA GLN A 21 -5.18 14.45 28.95
C GLN A 21 -5.10 13.72 30.30
N GLY A 22 -3.89 13.60 30.87
CA GLY A 22 -3.65 12.92 32.15
C GLY A 22 -3.68 11.40 32.10
N LYS A 23 -3.82 10.79 30.93
CA LYS A 23 -3.84 9.33 30.74
C LYS A 23 -2.67 8.90 29.85
N LYS A 24 -2.13 7.70 30.11
CA LYS A 24 -1.10 7.11 29.25
C LYS A 24 -1.65 6.92 27.84
N MET A 25 -0.87 7.32 26.84
CA MET A 25 -1.28 7.22 25.44
C MET A 25 -1.44 5.76 25.02
N ILE A 26 -2.63 5.46 24.48
CA ILE A 26 -2.95 4.22 23.77
C ILE A 26 -3.29 4.59 22.34
N TYR A 27 -2.64 3.97 21.36
CA TYR A 27 -2.84 4.25 19.95
C TYR A 27 -3.21 2.97 19.19
N PHE A 28 -4.39 2.97 18.58
CA PHE A 28 -4.95 1.84 17.82
C PHE A 28 -5.36 2.23 16.38
N ASP A 29 -4.91 3.38 15.90
CA ASP A 29 -5.26 3.88 14.57
C ASP A 29 -4.18 3.59 13.51
N ASN A 30 -3.44 2.50 13.68
CA ASN A 30 -2.37 2.12 12.73
C ASN A 30 -2.89 1.73 11.35
N ALA A 31 -4.18 1.41 11.21
CA ALA A 31 -4.81 1.16 9.92
C ALA A 31 -4.80 2.41 9.03
N ASN A 32 -4.97 3.59 9.62
CA ASN A 32 -4.89 4.88 8.92
C ASN A 32 -3.45 5.36 8.78
N THR A 33 -2.72 5.42 9.89
CA THR A 33 -1.32 5.83 9.87
C THR A 33 -0.55 5.22 11.03
N SER A 34 0.66 4.75 10.76
CA SER A 34 1.60 4.29 11.78
C SER A 34 2.58 5.40 12.15
N PHE A 35 2.96 5.47 13.42
CA PHE A 35 4.03 6.34 13.86
C PHE A 35 5.33 5.97 13.14
N LYS A 36 6.20 6.95 12.94
CA LYS A 36 7.48 6.76 12.26
C LYS A 36 8.56 6.52 13.31
N PRO A 37 9.36 5.45 13.16
CA PRO A 37 10.52 5.27 14.02
C PRO A 37 11.58 6.34 13.73
N GLN A 38 12.46 6.58 14.69
CA GLN A 38 13.49 7.63 14.60
C GLN A 38 14.36 7.45 13.35
N GLN A 39 14.67 6.21 12.98
CA GLN A 39 15.47 5.88 11.80
C GLN A 39 14.86 6.42 10.50
N VAL A 40 13.52 6.39 10.39
CA VAL A 40 12.81 6.94 9.21
C VAL A 40 12.87 8.47 9.21
N ILE A 41 12.71 9.10 10.39
CA ILE A 41 12.79 10.56 10.52
C ILE A 41 14.19 11.04 10.15
N ASP A 42 15.23 10.36 10.65
CA ASP A 42 16.62 10.67 10.37
C ASP A 42 16.96 10.51 8.89
N ALA A 43 16.49 9.43 8.26
CA ALA A 43 16.70 9.19 6.83
C ALA A 43 16.06 10.27 5.94
N ILE A 44 14.86 10.75 6.29
CA ILE A 44 14.20 11.84 5.57
C ILE A 44 15.00 13.15 5.77
N SER A 45 15.42 13.43 6.99
CA SER A 45 16.23 14.62 7.31
C SER A 45 17.58 14.58 6.59
N GLU A 46 18.21 13.43 6.54
CA GLU A 46 19.47 13.21 5.82
C GLU A 46 19.28 13.44 4.30
N TYR A 47 18.22 12.89 3.72
CA TYR A 47 17.89 13.10 2.31
C TYR A 47 17.78 14.58 1.98
N TYR A 48 16.93 15.32 2.70
CA TYR A 48 16.74 16.74 2.43
C TYR A 48 17.98 17.60 2.68
N SER A 49 18.82 17.24 3.64
CA SER A 49 19.99 18.04 4.00
C SER A 49 21.25 17.73 3.18
N LYS A 50 21.37 16.52 2.60
CA LYS A 50 22.63 16.07 2.02
C LYS A 50 22.58 15.73 0.53
N TYR A 51 21.46 15.17 0.01
CA TYR A 51 21.41 14.65 -1.36
C TYR A 51 20.05 14.78 -2.05
N SER A 52 19.21 15.72 -1.62
CA SER A 52 17.94 16.02 -2.27
C SER A 52 18.17 16.68 -3.63
N CYS A 53 18.21 15.90 -4.68
CA CYS A 53 18.37 16.36 -6.04
C CYS A 53 17.57 15.49 -7.03
N ASN A 54 17.59 15.88 -8.30
CA ASN A 54 16.87 15.16 -9.34
C ASN A 54 17.46 13.76 -9.54
N THR A 55 16.61 12.74 -9.55
CA THR A 55 16.99 11.36 -9.84
C THR A 55 16.83 11.06 -11.34
N HIS A 56 17.63 10.13 -11.86
CA HIS A 56 17.57 9.55 -13.21
C HIS A 56 17.88 10.49 -14.39
N ARG A 57 18.26 11.74 -14.15
CA ARG A 57 18.50 12.71 -15.23
C ARG A 57 19.68 13.67 -15.01
N GLY A 58 20.42 13.51 -13.92
CA GLY A 58 21.61 14.31 -13.65
C GLY A 58 22.88 13.58 -14.06
N ASP A 59 23.87 14.32 -14.54
CA ASP A 59 25.21 13.85 -14.88
C ASP A 59 26.27 14.37 -13.90
N TYR A 60 25.90 14.46 -12.63
CA TYR A 60 26.77 14.95 -11.55
C TYR A 60 26.69 14.03 -10.31
N ASN A 61 27.76 14.00 -9.52
CA ASN A 61 27.97 13.06 -8.41
C ASN A 61 26.80 12.99 -7.41
N LEU A 62 26.13 14.11 -7.15
CA LEU A 62 25.02 14.12 -6.18
C LEU A 62 23.77 13.43 -6.73
N SER A 63 23.51 13.55 -8.04
CA SER A 63 22.45 12.81 -8.73
C SER A 63 22.73 11.31 -8.70
N ASP A 64 23.96 10.89 -9.00
CA ASP A 64 24.38 9.49 -8.94
C ASP A 64 24.19 8.89 -7.55
N LEU A 65 24.53 9.66 -6.51
CA LEU A 65 24.30 9.24 -5.13
C LEU A 65 22.81 9.07 -4.81
N SER A 66 21.97 10.00 -5.26
CA SER A 66 20.52 9.93 -5.07
C SER A 66 19.91 8.74 -5.79
N ASP A 67 20.32 8.51 -7.05
CA ASP A 67 19.89 7.34 -7.84
C ASP A 67 20.29 6.03 -7.19
N LYS A 68 21.53 5.94 -6.73
CA LYS A 68 22.02 4.74 -6.05
C LYS A 68 21.17 4.44 -4.81
N LYS A 69 20.93 5.43 -3.95
CA LYS A 69 20.11 5.25 -2.75
C LYS A 69 18.66 4.88 -3.07
N PHE A 70 18.08 5.46 -4.10
CA PHE A 70 16.74 5.12 -4.56
C PHE A 70 16.65 3.65 -5.02
N GLU A 71 17.61 3.22 -5.83
CA GLU A 71 17.66 1.83 -6.32
C GLU A 71 18.04 0.81 -5.24
N GLU A 72 18.87 1.20 -4.26
CA GLU A 72 19.13 0.38 -3.06
C GLU A 72 17.84 0.20 -2.25
N SER A 73 17.04 1.25 -2.06
CA SER A 73 15.76 1.16 -1.37
C SER A 73 14.78 0.22 -2.09
N ARG A 74 14.73 0.31 -3.43
CA ARG A 74 13.93 -0.61 -4.26
C ARG A 74 14.38 -2.06 -4.06
N LYS A 75 15.69 -2.29 -4.03
CA LYS A 75 16.24 -3.64 -3.82
C LYS A 75 15.85 -4.19 -2.44
N VAL A 76 15.96 -3.40 -1.38
CA VAL A 76 15.59 -3.82 -0.02
C VAL A 76 14.12 -4.24 0.04
N ILE A 77 13.20 -3.47 -0.58
CA ILE A 77 11.78 -3.83 -0.63
C ILE A 77 11.57 -5.10 -1.46
N ALA A 78 12.21 -5.22 -2.62
CA ALA A 78 12.11 -6.40 -3.46
C ALA A 78 12.56 -7.67 -2.72
N ASP A 79 13.72 -7.61 -2.07
CA ASP A 79 14.24 -8.73 -1.27
C ASP A 79 13.29 -9.10 -0.12
N PHE A 80 12.70 -8.10 0.56
CA PHE A 80 11.78 -8.32 1.67
C PHE A 80 10.50 -9.05 1.27
N ILE A 81 9.95 -8.74 0.08
CA ILE A 81 8.73 -9.36 -0.44
C ILE A 81 9.01 -10.54 -1.38
N ASN A 82 10.27 -10.98 -1.49
CA ASN A 82 10.70 -12.05 -2.41
C ASN A 82 10.34 -11.77 -3.87
N ALA A 83 10.53 -10.55 -4.33
CA ALA A 83 10.28 -10.09 -5.70
C ALA A 83 11.56 -9.62 -6.39
N LYS A 84 11.50 -9.38 -7.69
CA LYS A 84 12.57 -8.73 -8.46
C LYS A 84 12.45 -7.21 -8.33
N LYS A 85 13.56 -6.48 -8.47
CA LYS A 85 13.56 -5.00 -8.50
C LYS A 85 12.59 -4.43 -9.54
N THR A 86 12.45 -5.09 -10.67
CA THR A 86 11.55 -4.69 -11.77
C THR A 86 10.07 -4.87 -11.46
N GLU A 87 9.74 -5.58 -10.39
CA GLU A 87 8.36 -5.84 -9.92
C GLU A 87 7.95 -4.86 -8.82
N VAL A 88 8.84 -3.96 -8.39
CA VAL A 88 8.57 -2.96 -7.36
C VAL A 88 8.36 -1.59 -7.99
N CYS A 89 7.19 -1.02 -7.77
CA CYS A 89 6.85 0.35 -8.17
C CYS A 89 6.48 1.17 -6.93
N PHE A 90 7.17 2.29 -6.70
CA PHE A 90 6.82 3.22 -5.64
C PHE A 90 5.64 4.09 -6.04
N THR A 91 4.66 4.21 -5.17
CA THR A 91 3.49 5.09 -5.33
C THR A 91 3.32 5.97 -4.10
N SER A 92 2.46 6.96 -4.17
CA SER A 92 2.16 7.83 -3.02
C SER A 92 1.35 7.13 -1.92
N GLY A 93 0.88 5.91 -2.15
CA GLY A 93 0.14 5.10 -1.20
C GLY A 93 -0.74 4.05 -1.87
N ALA A 94 -1.42 3.22 -1.06
CA ALA A 94 -2.25 2.12 -1.54
C ALA A 94 -3.36 2.58 -2.50
N SER A 95 -4.03 3.69 -2.22
CA SER A 95 -5.08 4.23 -3.11
C SER A 95 -4.56 4.54 -4.50
N MET A 96 -3.36 5.14 -4.61
CA MET A 96 -2.71 5.38 -5.91
C MET A 96 -2.37 4.07 -6.60
N GLY A 97 -1.79 3.12 -5.88
CA GLY A 97 -1.45 1.79 -6.40
C GLY A 97 -2.67 1.06 -6.98
N LEU A 98 -3.77 1.04 -6.24
CA LEU A 98 -5.03 0.41 -6.68
C LEU A 98 -5.62 1.09 -7.92
N ASN A 99 -5.58 2.43 -8.00
CA ASN A 99 -6.00 3.16 -9.19
C ASN A 99 -5.12 2.84 -10.41
N VAL A 100 -3.79 2.81 -10.23
CA VAL A 100 -2.85 2.44 -11.31
C VAL A 100 -3.15 1.04 -11.84
N ILE A 101 -3.42 0.07 -10.95
CA ILE A 101 -3.79 -1.30 -11.34
C ILE A 101 -5.12 -1.30 -12.11
N ALA A 102 -6.16 -0.69 -11.57
CA ALA A 102 -7.48 -0.69 -12.18
C ALA A 102 -7.47 -0.07 -13.59
N TYR A 103 -6.91 1.12 -13.73
CA TYR A 103 -6.83 1.78 -15.04
C TYR A 103 -5.85 1.09 -15.99
N GLY A 104 -4.75 0.54 -15.49
CA GLY A 104 -3.81 -0.23 -16.32
C GLY A 104 -4.42 -1.54 -16.83
N TYR A 105 -5.27 -2.19 -16.01
CA TYR A 105 -5.93 -3.44 -16.36
C TYR A 105 -7.13 -3.25 -17.29
N GLN A 106 -7.74 -2.06 -17.28
CA GLN A 106 -8.91 -1.70 -18.10
C GLN A 106 -8.83 -2.14 -19.55
N LYS A 107 -7.65 -2.01 -20.18
CA LYS A 107 -7.43 -2.37 -21.59
C LYS A 107 -7.57 -3.87 -21.90
N PHE A 108 -7.56 -4.71 -20.89
CA PHE A 108 -7.70 -6.17 -21.03
C PHE A 108 -9.15 -6.65 -20.81
N LEU A 109 -10.03 -5.77 -20.34
CA LEU A 109 -11.42 -6.08 -20.04
C LEU A 109 -12.34 -5.77 -21.21
N THR A 110 -13.39 -6.57 -21.33
CA THR A 110 -14.50 -6.40 -22.26
C THR A 110 -15.82 -6.30 -21.51
N LYS A 111 -16.90 -5.95 -22.20
CA LYS A 111 -18.26 -5.92 -21.61
C LYS A 111 -18.77 -7.28 -21.13
N ASP A 112 -18.17 -8.36 -21.63
CA ASP A 112 -18.59 -9.74 -21.30
C ASP A 112 -17.84 -10.28 -20.07
N ASP A 113 -16.88 -9.51 -19.55
CA ASP A 113 -16.11 -9.84 -18.37
C ASP A 113 -16.82 -9.42 -17.07
N GLU A 114 -16.40 -10.02 -15.98
CA GLU A 114 -16.94 -9.77 -14.65
C GLU A 114 -15.80 -9.49 -13.65
N ILE A 115 -15.93 -8.40 -12.89
CA ILE A 115 -15.01 -8.03 -11.80
C ILE A 115 -15.65 -8.52 -10.51
N LEU A 116 -14.92 -9.34 -9.75
CA LEU A 116 -15.39 -9.89 -8.48
C LEU A 116 -14.69 -9.16 -7.32
N LEU A 117 -15.47 -8.52 -6.47
CA LEU A 117 -15.04 -7.84 -5.26
C LEU A 117 -15.57 -8.55 -4.02
N THR A 118 -15.08 -8.21 -2.83
CA THR A 118 -15.70 -8.63 -1.59
C THR A 118 -16.62 -7.55 -1.03
N GLU A 119 -17.63 -7.92 -0.23
CA GLU A 119 -18.46 -6.93 0.48
C GLU A 119 -17.69 -6.16 1.56
N ALA A 120 -16.50 -6.64 1.95
CA ALA A 120 -15.66 -6.02 2.98
C ALA A 120 -14.56 -5.10 2.43
N GLU A 121 -14.61 -4.76 1.15
CA GLU A 121 -13.57 -3.95 0.53
C GLU A 121 -13.52 -2.51 1.04
N HIS A 122 -12.32 -1.97 1.12
CA HIS A 122 -12.14 -0.55 1.34
C HIS A 122 -12.48 0.24 0.06
N ALA A 123 -13.09 1.42 0.20
CA ALA A 123 -13.52 2.28 -0.91
C ALA A 123 -12.43 2.53 -1.96
N SER A 124 -11.15 2.63 -1.55
CA SER A 124 -10.02 2.81 -2.47
C SER A 124 -9.80 1.63 -3.41
N ASN A 125 -10.30 0.42 -3.06
CA ASN A 125 -10.28 -0.74 -3.95
C ASN A 125 -11.59 -0.96 -4.70
N VAL A 126 -12.67 -0.31 -4.32
CA VAL A 126 -13.98 -0.45 -4.98
C VAL A 126 -14.17 0.60 -6.07
N LEU A 127 -13.93 1.88 -5.72
CA LEU A 127 -14.26 3.00 -6.59
C LEU A 127 -13.55 3.01 -7.94
N PRO A 128 -12.24 2.66 -8.05
CA PRO A 128 -11.58 2.56 -9.34
C PRO A 128 -12.23 1.52 -10.25
N TRP A 129 -12.64 0.38 -9.70
CA TRP A 129 -13.30 -0.69 -10.47
C TRP A 129 -14.71 -0.30 -10.92
N PHE A 130 -15.44 0.49 -10.12
CA PHE A 130 -16.72 1.06 -10.57
C PHE A 130 -16.53 1.94 -11.81
N LYS A 131 -15.48 2.79 -11.79
CA LYS A 131 -15.20 3.65 -12.94
C LYS A 131 -14.78 2.85 -14.17
N VAL A 132 -13.98 1.82 -14.00
CA VAL A 132 -13.59 0.89 -15.07
C VAL A 132 -14.83 0.17 -15.63
N ALA A 133 -15.67 -0.39 -14.76
CA ALA A 133 -16.88 -1.11 -15.16
C ALA A 133 -17.86 -0.20 -15.91
N GLU A 134 -18.07 1.03 -15.44
CA GLU A 134 -18.88 2.04 -16.14
C GLU A 134 -18.35 2.33 -17.55
N THR A 135 -17.03 2.46 -17.68
CA THR A 135 -16.38 2.79 -18.96
C THR A 135 -16.43 1.64 -19.98
N ILE A 136 -16.23 0.40 -19.52
CA ILE A 136 -16.19 -0.79 -20.37
C ILE A 136 -17.58 -1.38 -20.58
N GLY A 137 -18.50 -1.20 -19.63
CA GLY A 137 -19.80 -1.86 -19.59
C GLY A 137 -19.78 -3.26 -19.02
N CYS A 138 -18.71 -3.66 -18.31
CA CYS A 138 -18.61 -4.97 -17.66
C CYS A 138 -19.34 -4.99 -16.32
N LYS A 139 -19.61 -6.21 -15.82
CA LYS A 139 -20.35 -6.44 -14.58
C LYS A 139 -19.41 -6.39 -13.37
N ILE A 140 -19.92 -5.89 -12.25
CA ILE A 140 -19.32 -6.07 -10.91
C ILE A 140 -20.20 -6.99 -10.09
N SER A 141 -19.58 -7.97 -9.45
CA SER A 141 -20.21 -8.91 -8.51
C SER A 141 -19.48 -8.88 -7.17
N TYR A 142 -20.16 -9.39 -6.15
CA TYR A 142 -19.63 -9.41 -4.80
C TYR A 142 -19.62 -10.81 -4.22
N ILE A 143 -18.53 -11.12 -3.50
CA ILE A 143 -18.45 -12.27 -2.62
C ILE A 143 -19.14 -11.89 -1.32
N PRO A 144 -20.25 -12.54 -0.93
CA PRO A 144 -20.95 -12.21 0.29
C PRO A 144 -20.15 -12.63 1.52
N LEU A 145 -20.30 -11.88 2.60
CA LEU A 145 -19.80 -12.28 3.91
C LEU A 145 -20.73 -13.28 4.57
N ASP A 146 -20.22 -14.08 5.49
CA ASP A 146 -21.04 -14.94 6.34
C ASP A 146 -21.80 -14.11 7.40
N GLU A 147 -22.66 -14.75 8.19
CA GLU A 147 -23.43 -14.10 9.27
C GLU A 147 -22.56 -13.43 10.34
N LYS A 148 -21.27 -13.78 10.39
CA LYS A 148 -20.27 -13.19 11.32
C LYS A 148 -19.41 -12.10 10.66
N GLY A 149 -19.75 -11.70 9.43
CA GLY A 149 -19.01 -10.70 8.67
C GLY A 149 -17.66 -11.20 8.15
N LYS A 150 -17.49 -12.50 7.91
CA LYS A 150 -16.23 -13.09 7.44
C LYS A 150 -16.34 -13.52 5.99
N LEU A 151 -15.25 -13.31 5.25
CA LEU A 151 -15.05 -13.92 3.96
C LEU A 151 -14.70 -15.42 4.14
N THR A 152 -15.40 -16.30 3.47
CA THR A 152 -15.17 -17.75 3.55
C THR A 152 -14.78 -18.33 2.20
N PRO A 153 -13.95 -19.40 2.17
CA PRO A 153 -13.62 -20.10 0.91
C PRO A 153 -14.87 -20.58 0.16
N GLU A 154 -15.89 -21.03 0.91
CA GLU A 154 -17.15 -21.50 0.32
C GLU A 154 -17.91 -20.40 -0.42
N ASN A 155 -17.99 -19.19 0.18
CA ASN A 155 -18.62 -18.04 -0.46
C ASN A 155 -17.81 -17.59 -1.70
N LEU A 156 -16.48 -17.63 -1.63
CA LEU A 156 -15.62 -17.36 -2.78
C LEU A 156 -15.89 -18.36 -3.91
N GLU A 157 -15.85 -19.67 -3.64
CA GLU A 157 -16.09 -20.71 -4.65
C GLU A 157 -17.45 -20.57 -5.33
N LYS A 158 -18.51 -20.26 -4.56
CA LYS A 158 -19.85 -20.03 -5.09
C LYS A 158 -19.95 -18.78 -5.96
N SER A 159 -19.10 -17.80 -5.73
CA SER A 159 -19.12 -16.52 -6.44
C SER A 159 -18.29 -16.54 -7.73
N ILE A 160 -17.42 -17.52 -7.91
CA ILE A 160 -16.61 -17.64 -9.13
C ILE A 160 -17.47 -18.14 -10.29
N THR A 161 -17.54 -17.33 -11.35
CA THR A 161 -18.18 -17.66 -12.62
C THR A 161 -17.12 -17.81 -13.73
N LYS A 162 -17.52 -18.34 -14.88
CA LYS A 162 -16.62 -18.45 -16.05
C LYS A 162 -16.21 -17.10 -16.66
N ASN A 163 -16.89 -16.03 -16.31
CA ASN A 163 -16.68 -14.69 -16.86
C ASN A 163 -15.80 -13.82 -15.95
N ILE A 164 -15.42 -14.32 -14.78
CA ILE A 164 -14.55 -13.56 -13.86
C ILE A 164 -13.16 -13.50 -14.45
N CYS A 165 -12.69 -12.27 -14.68
CA CYS A 165 -11.35 -11.93 -15.15
C CYS A 165 -10.48 -11.32 -14.06
N LEU A 166 -11.09 -10.84 -12.99
CA LEU A 166 -10.39 -10.15 -11.90
C LEU A 166 -11.17 -10.30 -10.59
#